data_261bdda0c3989ef555a064c035d04e72
#
_entry.id   261bdda0c3989ef555a064c035d04e72
#
_cell.length_a   1.000
_cell.length_b   1.000
_cell.length_c   1.000
_cell.angle_alpha   90.00
_cell.angle_beta   90.00
_cell.angle_gamma   90.00
#
_symmetry.space_group_name_H-M   'P 1'
#
loop_
_entity.id
_entity.type
_entity.pdbx_description
1 polymer ?
#
loop_
_entity_poly.entity_id
_entity_poly.type
_entity_poly.pdbx_seq_one_letter_code
_entity_poly.pdbx_strand_id
1 'polypeptide(L)'
;REYEEKGNRRRHAQTIACPHCGPQLLFTGPDGTTQSGEEALSRAVAVLREGGLLAVKNTGGYHLAARPDREKTAVRLRHFKHREAKPFAVMFPRLQSVRRFCYTSKEEETCLLSPARPIVLLKTKRGFAPSVCGLSRKTGAMLPADPVQILVGRAMGPLIMTSLNHSGAPMMIDDGEALSLLKEGLDGVLWHRRDILTPLDDSVVQVPDGKIQMIRRARGYVPQPV
;
A
#
# COMPACT_ATOMS: atom_id res chain seq x y z
N ARG A 1 -26.52 -4.93 -15.35
CA ARG A 1 -26.44 -6.07 -16.29
C ARG A 1 -25.92 -7.32 -15.58
N GLU A 2 -24.69 -7.36 -15.04
CA GLU A 2 -24.14 -8.53 -14.32
C GLU A 2 -24.96 -8.94 -13.08
N TYR A 3 -25.63 -7.99 -12.41
CA TYR A 3 -26.45 -8.23 -11.23
C TYR A 3 -27.70 -9.07 -11.54
N GLU A 4 -28.27 -8.92 -12.72
CA GLU A 4 -29.53 -9.56 -13.10
C GLU A 4 -29.35 -10.75 -14.05
N GLU A 5 -28.17 -10.86 -14.67
CA GLU A 5 -27.86 -11.87 -15.67
C GLU A 5 -27.85 -13.29 -15.09
N LYS A 6 -28.75 -14.15 -15.60
CA LYS A 6 -28.82 -15.56 -15.19
C LYS A 6 -27.50 -16.27 -15.55
N GLY A 7 -26.90 -16.94 -14.57
CA GLY A 7 -25.62 -17.65 -14.75
C GLY A 7 -24.38 -16.80 -14.48
N ASN A 8 -24.48 -15.49 -14.30
CA ASN A 8 -23.36 -14.65 -13.91
C ASN A 8 -23.02 -14.90 -12.42
N ARG A 9 -21.71 -15.13 -12.13
CA ARG A 9 -21.24 -15.35 -10.76
C ARG A 9 -21.51 -14.17 -9.80
N ARG A 10 -21.78 -12.98 -10.36
CA ARG A 10 -22.09 -11.75 -9.61
C ARG A 10 -23.58 -11.47 -9.50
N ARG A 11 -24.41 -12.39 -9.97
CA ARG A 11 -25.86 -12.21 -9.85
C ARG A 11 -26.26 -12.00 -8.40
N HIS A 12 -27.00 -10.93 -8.14
CA HIS A 12 -27.46 -10.50 -6.81
C HIS A 12 -26.33 -10.28 -5.80
N ALA A 13 -25.09 -10.09 -6.23
CA ALA A 13 -23.99 -9.79 -5.32
C ALA A 13 -24.06 -8.33 -4.84
N GLN A 14 -24.15 -8.11 -3.55
CA GLN A 14 -24.18 -6.77 -2.93
C GLN A 14 -22.95 -5.91 -3.26
N THR A 15 -21.84 -6.54 -3.60
CA THR A 15 -20.57 -5.87 -3.90
C THR A 15 -20.45 -5.35 -5.34
N ILE A 16 -21.46 -5.56 -6.18
CA ILE A 16 -21.49 -4.98 -7.53
C ILE A 16 -21.71 -3.48 -7.41
N ALA A 17 -20.75 -2.71 -7.89
CA ALA A 17 -20.85 -1.27 -7.99
C ALA A 17 -21.27 -0.85 -9.42
N CYS A 18 -22.14 0.16 -9.51
CA CYS A 18 -22.47 0.79 -10.77
C CYS A 18 -21.26 1.57 -11.31
N PRO A 19 -20.90 1.44 -12.61
CA PRO A 19 -19.77 2.20 -13.16
C PRO A 19 -20.02 3.71 -13.20
N HIS A 20 -21.29 4.15 -13.15
CA HIS A 20 -21.65 5.59 -13.17
C HIS A 20 -21.76 6.19 -11.76
N CYS A 21 -22.40 5.47 -10.80
CA CYS A 21 -22.66 5.99 -9.46
C CYS A 21 -21.92 5.23 -8.34
N GLY A 22 -21.14 4.21 -8.69
CA GLY A 22 -20.31 3.48 -7.74
C GLY A 22 -19.03 4.24 -7.38
N PRO A 23 -18.18 3.66 -6.54
CA PRO A 23 -16.91 4.27 -6.16
C PRO A 23 -16.04 4.55 -7.38
N GLN A 24 -15.60 5.80 -7.51
CA GLN A 24 -14.68 6.24 -8.55
C GLN A 24 -13.30 6.49 -7.94
N LEU A 25 -12.27 6.06 -8.66
CA LEU A 25 -10.91 6.42 -8.33
C LEU A 25 -10.63 7.83 -8.82
N LEU A 26 -10.04 8.66 -7.99
CA LEU A 26 -9.69 10.04 -8.24
C LEU A 26 -8.18 10.24 -8.07
N PHE A 27 -7.58 11.08 -8.88
CA PHE A 27 -6.21 11.55 -8.73
C PHE A 27 -6.20 13.05 -8.70
N THR A 28 -5.55 13.64 -7.70
CA THR A 28 -5.34 15.08 -7.60
C THR A 28 -3.85 15.38 -7.65
N GLY A 29 -3.43 16.22 -8.57
CA GLY A 29 -2.06 16.68 -8.75
C GLY A 29 -1.72 17.92 -7.92
N PRO A 30 -0.43 18.35 -7.90
CA PRO A 30 0.02 19.54 -7.17
C PRO A 30 -0.63 20.83 -7.64
N ASP A 31 -1.08 20.88 -8.89
CA ASP A 31 -1.82 21.99 -9.48
C ASP A 31 -3.30 22.06 -9.05
N GLY A 32 -3.75 21.10 -8.22
CA GLY A 32 -5.13 21.01 -7.75
C GLY A 32 -6.09 20.39 -8.77
N THR A 33 -5.63 20.03 -9.97
CA THR A 33 -6.48 19.36 -10.97
C THR A 33 -6.80 17.95 -10.54
N THR A 34 -8.05 17.52 -10.76
CA THR A 34 -8.52 16.19 -10.39
C THR A 34 -9.01 15.43 -11.63
N GLN A 35 -8.45 14.25 -11.86
CA GLN A 35 -8.88 13.28 -12.86
C GLN A 35 -9.60 12.10 -12.20
N SER A 36 -10.39 11.34 -12.98
CA SER A 36 -11.17 10.22 -12.47
C SER A 36 -11.01 8.95 -13.30
N GLY A 37 -11.34 7.79 -12.71
CA GLY A 37 -11.37 6.51 -13.40
C GLY A 37 -10.00 6.04 -13.89
N GLU A 38 -9.91 5.64 -15.15
CA GLU A 38 -8.66 5.14 -15.76
C GLU A 38 -7.58 6.21 -15.88
N GLU A 39 -7.99 7.45 -16.12
CA GLU A 39 -7.06 8.59 -16.19
C GLU A 39 -6.41 8.85 -14.81
N ALA A 40 -7.18 8.76 -13.73
CA ALA A 40 -6.65 8.87 -12.38
C ALA A 40 -5.56 7.83 -12.09
N LEU A 41 -5.79 6.57 -12.46
CA LEU A 41 -4.78 5.52 -12.32
C LEU A 41 -3.55 5.79 -13.19
N SER A 42 -3.75 6.22 -14.44
CA SER A 42 -2.67 6.53 -15.39
C SER A 42 -1.78 7.65 -14.87
N ARG A 43 -2.36 8.72 -14.33
CA ARG A 43 -1.62 9.84 -13.72
C ARG A 43 -0.84 9.40 -12.48
N ALA A 44 -1.46 8.64 -11.58
CA ALA A 44 -0.80 8.08 -10.41
C ALA A 44 0.41 7.20 -10.77
N VAL A 45 0.27 6.36 -11.80
CA VAL A 45 1.34 5.52 -12.33
C VAL A 45 2.47 6.36 -12.94
N ALA A 46 2.13 7.44 -13.66
CA ALA A 46 3.12 8.37 -14.24
C ALA A 46 3.97 9.01 -13.14
N VAL A 47 3.35 9.56 -12.09
CA VAL A 47 4.05 10.10 -10.91
C VAL A 47 5.05 9.09 -10.34
N LEU A 48 4.62 7.85 -10.11
CA LEU A 48 5.51 6.82 -9.57
C LEU A 48 6.65 6.45 -10.55
N ARG A 49 6.39 6.37 -11.85
CA ARG A 49 7.41 6.07 -12.88
C ARG A 49 8.50 7.14 -12.94
N GLU A 50 8.13 8.39 -12.76
CA GLU A 50 9.05 9.53 -12.70
C GLU A 50 9.85 9.58 -11.38
N GLY A 51 9.45 8.81 -10.38
CA GLY A 51 10.10 8.75 -9.08
C GLY A 51 9.50 9.72 -8.08
N GLY A 52 8.26 10.12 -8.29
CA GLY A 52 7.50 10.95 -7.37
C GLY A 52 7.01 10.19 -6.14
N LEU A 53 6.50 10.96 -5.17
CA LEU A 53 5.83 10.49 -3.96
C LEU A 53 4.31 10.57 -4.14
N LEU A 54 3.63 9.47 -4.00
CA LEU A 54 2.18 9.36 -4.18
C LEU A 54 1.51 8.98 -2.86
N ALA A 55 0.53 9.76 -2.40
CA ALA A 55 -0.38 9.30 -1.37
C ALA A 55 -1.47 8.43 -2.01
N VAL A 56 -1.79 7.29 -1.40
CA VAL A 56 -2.78 6.32 -1.90
C VAL A 56 -3.76 6.00 -0.79
N LYS A 57 -5.05 6.27 -1.01
CA LYS A 57 -6.13 5.93 -0.09
C LYS A 57 -6.43 4.44 -0.17
N ASN A 58 -6.25 3.76 0.94
CA ASN A 58 -6.52 2.32 1.10
C ASN A 58 -7.61 2.10 2.13
N THR A 59 -7.98 0.84 2.39
CA THR A 59 -9.09 0.48 3.30
C THR A 59 -8.92 1.01 4.73
N GLY A 60 -7.68 1.09 5.24
CA GLY A 60 -7.40 1.49 6.64
C GLY A 60 -6.84 2.91 6.79
N GLY A 61 -6.62 3.63 5.70
CA GLY A 61 -6.01 4.96 5.69
C GLY A 61 -5.13 5.20 4.48
N TYR A 62 -4.47 6.35 4.47
CA TYR A 62 -3.54 6.72 3.41
C TYR A 62 -2.16 6.10 3.60
N HIS A 63 -1.59 5.60 2.52
CA HIS A 63 -0.18 5.20 2.45
C HIS A 63 0.58 6.13 1.53
N LEU A 64 1.88 6.28 1.79
CA LEU A 64 2.83 6.84 0.83
C LEU A 64 3.43 5.72 0.00
N ALA A 65 3.29 5.84 -1.31
CA ALA A 65 3.88 4.94 -2.29
C ALA A 65 5.06 5.62 -3.00
N ALA A 66 6.13 4.87 -3.23
CA ALA A 66 7.33 5.34 -3.92
C ALA A 66 8.11 4.17 -4.54
N ARG A 67 8.97 4.44 -5.51
CA ARG A 67 9.84 3.43 -6.12
C ARG A 67 10.97 3.00 -5.16
N PRO A 68 11.15 1.68 -4.93
CA PRO A 68 12.19 1.17 -4.03
C PRO A 68 13.58 1.06 -4.67
N ASP A 69 13.69 1.20 -5.98
CA ASP A 69 14.92 1.07 -6.76
C ASP A 69 15.63 2.41 -7.00
N ARG A 70 15.05 3.54 -6.59
CA ARG A 70 15.60 4.88 -6.77
C ARG A 70 16.01 5.49 -5.44
N GLU A 71 17.33 5.64 -5.21
CA GLU A 71 17.86 6.20 -3.97
C GLU A 71 17.35 7.62 -3.70
N LYS A 72 17.37 8.50 -4.72
CA LYS A 72 16.87 9.88 -4.59
C LYS A 72 15.42 9.92 -4.09
N THR A 73 14.57 9.02 -4.59
CA THR A 73 13.16 8.92 -4.17
C THR A 73 13.05 8.42 -2.72
N ALA A 74 13.84 7.40 -2.35
CA ALA A 74 13.82 6.86 -0.99
C ALA A 74 14.32 7.89 0.04
N VAL A 75 15.36 8.65 -0.29
CA VAL A 75 15.86 9.76 0.54
C VAL A 75 14.79 10.84 0.69
N ARG A 76 14.19 11.29 -0.42
CA ARG A 76 13.08 12.27 -0.39
C ARG A 76 11.92 11.80 0.50
N LEU A 77 11.54 10.53 0.39
CA LEU A 77 10.50 9.95 1.23
C LEU A 77 10.89 9.96 2.72
N ARG A 78 12.16 9.71 3.06
CA ARG A 78 12.65 9.81 4.44
C ARG A 78 12.51 11.23 4.99
N HIS A 79 12.93 12.22 4.22
CA HIS A 79 12.77 13.63 4.59
C HIS A 79 11.31 14.00 4.78
N PHE A 80 10.46 13.66 3.82
CA PHE A 80 9.02 13.94 3.89
C PHE A 80 8.36 13.29 5.14
N LYS A 81 8.81 12.08 5.52
CA LYS A 81 8.31 11.34 6.69
C LYS A 81 8.99 11.71 8.00
N HIS A 82 10.03 12.54 8.01
CA HIS A 82 10.91 12.75 9.17
C HIS A 82 11.36 11.42 9.80
N ARG A 83 11.74 10.45 8.94
CA ARG A 83 12.01 9.07 9.34
C ARG A 83 13.44 8.66 9.02
N GLU A 84 14.34 8.82 10.01
CA GLU A 84 15.79 8.67 9.79
C GLU A 84 16.23 7.21 9.56
N ALA A 85 15.87 6.28 10.43
CA ALA A 85 16.48 4.95 10.46
C ALA A 85 15.54 3.77 10.17
N LYS A 86 14.26 3.84 10.55
CA LYS A 86 13.34 2.69 10.44
C LYS A 86 13.15 2.25 8.98
N PRO A 87 13.35 0.96 8.61
CA PRO A 87 13.15 0.46 7.25
C PRO A 87 11.73 0.71 6.75
N PHE A 88 11.59 0.87 5.43
CA PHE A 88 10.29 0.90 4.77
C PHE A 88 9.84 -0.52 4.41
N ALA A 89 8.54 -0.77 4.48
CA ALA A 89 7.95 -1.95 3.89
C ALA A 89 7.87 -1.82 2.36
N VAL A 90 7.96 -2.97 1.68
CA VAL A 90 7.82 -3.04 0.22
C VAL A 90 6.64 -3.93 -0.11
N MET A 91 5.68 -3.37 -0.82
CA MET A 91 4.56 -4.09 -1.40
C MET A 91 4.98 -4.71 -2.72
N PHE A 92 4.72 -6.00 -2.90
CA PHE A 92 4.98 -6.74 -4.11
C PHE A 92 3.66 -7.11 -4.80
N PRO A 93 3.54 -7.01 -6.12
CA PRO A 93 2.28 -7.30 -6.82
C PRO A 93 1.81 -8.74 -6.67
N ARG A 94 2.72 -9.68 -6.40
CA ARG A 94 2.44 -11.12 -6.26
C ARG A 94 3.59 -11.85 -5.57
N LEU A 95 3.33 -13.05 -5.05
CA LEU A 95 4.29 -13.88 -4.32
C LEU A 95 5.56 -14.19 -5.13
N GLN A 96 5.42 -14.44 -6.45
CA GLN A 96 6.59 -14.69 -7.31
C GLN A 96 7.56 -13.50 -7.34
N SER A 97 7.05 -12.29 -7.19
CA SER A 97 7.90 -11.09 -7.08
C SER A 97 8.61 -11.06 -5.72
N VAL A 98 7.95 -11.46 -4.63
CA VAL A 98 8.60 -11.58 -3.30
C VAL A 98 9.80 -12.53 -3.38
N ARG A 99 9.61 -13.72 -3.95
CA ARG A 99 10.65 -14.76 -4.10
C ARG A 99 11.91 -14.30 -4.87
N ARG A 100 11.77 -13.29 -5.74
CA ARG A 100 12.92 -12.69 -6.46
C ARG A 100 13.80 -11.82 -5.56
N PHE A 101 13.22 -11.22 -4.53
CA PHE A 101 13.89 -10.24 -3.66
C PHE A 101 14.15 -10.77 -2.25
N CYS A 102 13.42 -11.78 -1.79
CA CYS A 102 13.52 -12.32 -0.44
C CYS A 102 13.62 -13.85 -0.44
N TYR A 103 14.28 -14.39 0.56
CA TYR A 103 14.16 -15.80 0.91
C TYR A 103 12.84 -15.99 1.64
N THR A 104 12.10 -17.04 1.32
CA THR A 104 10.80 -17.35 1.94
C THR A 104 10.73 -18.81 2.36
N SER A 105 10.18 -19.09 3.53
CA SER A 105 9.71 -20.41 3.93
C SER A 105 8.25 -20.61 3.50
N LYS A 106 7.76 -21.84 3.60
CA LYS A 106 6.35 -22.18 3.31
C LYS A 106 5.39 -21.45 4.27
N GLU A 107 5.76 -21.36 5.54
CA GLU A 107 4.99 -20.68 6.59
C GLU A 107 4.95 -19.17 6.37
N GLU A 108 6.07 -18.54 5.98
CA GLU A 108 6.13 -17.14 5.62
C GLU A 108 5.25 -16.82 4.40
N GLU A 109 5.26 -17.69 3.38
CA GLU A 109 4.39 -17.54 2.20
C GLU A 109 2.91 -17.71 2.55
N THR A 110 2.58 -18.68 3.41
CA THR A 110 1.21 -18.88 3.91
C THR A 110 0.74 -17.63 4.66
N CYS A 111 1.61 -17.05 5.48
CA CYS A 111 1.32 -15.82 6.20
C CYS A 111 1.07 -14.64 5.24
N LEU A 112 1.94 -14.44 4.24
CA LEU A 112 1.76 -13.40 3.20
C LEU A 112 0.45 -13.56 2.41
N LEU A 113 0.05 -14.80 2.12
CA LEU A 113 -1.16 -15.12 1.35
C LEU A 113 -2.42 -15.13 2.20
N SER A 114 -2.32 -15.08 3.52
CA SER A 114 -3.47 -15.07 4.43
C SER A 114 -4.40 -13.87 4.15
N PRO A 115 -5.69 -13.95 4.49
CA PRO A 115 -6.61 -12.81 4.36
C PRO A 115 -6.16 -11.55 5.10
N ALA A 116 -5.37 -11.69 6.17
CA ALA A 116 -4.84 -10.59 6.95
C ALA A 116 -3.82 -9.74 6.17
N ARG A 117 -3.16 -10.32 5.15
CA ARG A 117 -2.16 -9.61 4.32
C ARG A 117 -1.16 -8.79 5.14
N PRO A 118 -0.48 -9.37 6.14
CA PRO A 118 0.43 -8.63 6.99
C PRO A 118 1.72 -8.24 6.25
N ILE A 119 2.46 -7.32 6.84
CA ILE A 119 3.87 -7.12 6.53
C ILE A 119 4.66 -8.25 7.21
N VAL A 120 5.35 -9.08 6.42
CA VAL A 120 6.20 -10.17 6.92
C VAL A 120 7.66 -9.77 6.80
N LEU A 121 8.44 -9.87 7.88
CA LEU A 121 9.86 -9.56 7.90
C LEU A 121 10.67 -10.73 7.35
N LEU A 122 11.09 -10.64 6.08
CA LEU A 122 11.79 -11.68 5.33
C LEU A 122 13.28 -11.38 5.21
N LYS A 123 14.13 -12.41 5.16
CA LYS A 123 15.55 -12.26 4.84
C LYS A 123 15.72 -11.76 3.41
N THR A 124 16.41 -10.65 3.24
CA THR A 124 16.64 -10.03 1.94
C THR A 124 17.61 -10.89 1.09
N LYS A 125 17.23 -11.12 -0.16
CA LYS A 125 18.01 -11.83 -1.18
C LYS A 125 18.67 -10.87 -2.15
N ARG A 126 17.90 -9.88 -2.59
CA ARG A 126 18.32 -8.81 -3.48
C ARG A 126 17.87 -7.47 -2.89
N GLY A 127 18.83 -6.58 -2.67
CA GLY A 127 18.55 -5.28 -2.06
C GLY A 127 17.79 -4.33 -2.98
N PHE A 128 17.23 -3.33 -2.35
CA PHE A 128 16.69 -2.12 -2.94
C PHE A 128 17.68 -0.98 -2.78
N ALA A 129 17.26 0.25 -3.09
CA ALA A 129 18.04 1.43 -2.78
C ALA A 129 18.42 1.47 -1.29
N PRO A 130 19.65 1.88 -0.91
CA PRO A 130 20.13 1.81 0.48
C PRO A 130 19.18 2.44 1.50
N SER A 131 18.60 3.57 1.17
CA SER A 131 17.64 4.27 2.04
C SER A 131 16.29 3.56 2.24
N VAL A 132 16.02 2.46 1.54
CA VAL A 132 14.78 1.68 1.76
C VAL A 132 14.90 0.80 3.01
N CYS A 133 15.97 0.01 3.09
CA CYS A 133 16.18 -0.96 4.16
C CYS A 133 17.19 -0.49 5.22
N GLY A 134 18.00 0.52 4.92
CA GLY A 134 19.08 0.96 5.78
C GLY A 134 20.05 -0.21 6.08
N LEU A 135 20.43 -0.37 7.34
CA LEU A 135 21.29 -1.46 7.79
C LEU A 135 20.56 -2.80 7.98
N SER A 136 19.26 -2.86 7.75
CA SER A 136 18.50 -4.09 7.94
C SER A 136 18.83 -5.13 6.84
N ARG A 137 19.09 -6.36 7.28
CA ARG A 137 19.20 -7.52 6.38
C ARG A 137 17.83 -8.15 6.10
N LYS A 138 16.74 -7.57 6.64
CA LYS A 138 15.37 -8.02 6.43
C LYS A 138 14.58 -6.96 5.67
N THR A 139 13.72 -7.41 4.76
CA THR A 139 12.72 -6.61 4.05
C THR A 139 11.36 -6.88 4.66
N GLY A 140 10.65 -5.83 5.06
CA GLY A 140 9.21 -5.94 5.36
C GLY A 140 8.43 -6.11 4.06
N ALA A 141 8.10 -7.33 3.70
CA ALA A 141 7.37 -7.64 2.47
C ALA A 141 5.87 -7.71 2.73
N MET A 142 5.05 -7.15 1.84
CA MET A 142 3.60 -7.29 1.88
C MET A 142 3.04 -7.54 0.48
N LEU A 143 1.84 -8.12 0.43
CA LEU A 143 1.04 -8.26 -0.77
C LEU A 143 -0.15 -7.29 -0.73
N PRO A 144 -0.72 -6.89 -1.88
CA PRO A 144 -1.87 -6.01 -1.93
C PRO A 144 -3.04 -6.56 -1.10
N ALA A 145 -3.68 -5.70 -0.32
CA ALA A 145 -4.80 -6.03 0.55
C ALA A 145 -6.13 -5.46 0.04
N ASP A 146 -6.10 -4.54 -0.90
CA ASP A 146 -7.27 -3.90 -1.48
C ASP A 146 -7.14 -3.70 -3.01
N PRO A 147 -8.24 -3.36 -3.71
CA PRO A 147 -8.24 -3.20 -5.17
C PRO A 147 -7.31 -2.10 -5.68
N VAL A 148 -7.16 -0.99 -4.97
CA VAL A 148 -6.30 0.14 -5.40
C VAL A 148 -4.83 -0.30 -5.37
N GLN A 149 -4.41 -0.97 -4.30
CA GLN A 149 -3.07 -1.55 -4.18
C GLN A 149 -2.80 -2.60 -5.27
N ILE A 150 -3.81 -3.41 -5.64
CA ILE A 150 -3.69 -4.40 -6.73
C ILE A 150 -3.45 -3.68 -8.07
N LEU A 151 -4.22 -2.64 -8.37
CA LEU A 151 -4.10 -1.90 -9.63
C LEU A 151 -2.74 -1.22 -9.76
N VAL A 152 -2.36 -0.47 -8.74
CA VAL A 152 -1.08 0.26 -8.72
C VAL A 152 0.11 -0.72 -8.72
N GLY A 153 0.06 -1.78 -7.92
CA GLY A 153 1.11 -2.80 -7.87
C GLY A 153 1.28 -3.56 -9.18
N ARG A 154 0.19 -3.87 -9.89
CA ARG A 154 0.25 -4.50 -11.23
C ARG A 154 0.90 -3.59 -12.27
N ALA A 155 0.63 -2.29 -12.21
CA ALA A 155 1.17 -1.32 -13.17
C ALA A 155 2.65 -0.98 -12.93
N MET A 156 3.10 -1.06 -11.67
CA MET A 156 4.42 -0.57 -11.27
C MET A 156 5.42 -1.66 -10.86
N GLY A 157 4.96 -2.81 -10.38
CA GLY A 157 5.81 -3.78 -9.71
C GLY A 157 5.99 -3.47 -8.21
N PRO A 158 7.17 -3.79 -7.62
CA PRO A 158 7.44 -3.52 -6.21
C PRO A 158 7.42 -2.01 -5.90
N LEU A 159 6.76 -1.63 -4.79
CA LEU A 159 6.67 -0.26 -4.31
C LEU A 159 6.96 -0.19 -2.80
N ILE A 160 7.68 0.82 -2.36
CA ILE A 160 7.62 1.23 -0.97
C ILE A 160 6.16 1.52 -0.65
N MET A 161 5.69 1.02 0.50
CA MET A 161 4.36 1.31 1.00
C MET A 161 4.47 1.57 2.49
N THR A 162 4.25 2.81 2.90
CA THR A 162 4.35 3.21 4.32
C THR A 162 3.15 4.06 4.70
N SER A 163 2.66 3.91 5.94
CA SER A 163 1.53 4.71 6.43
C SER A 163 1.78 6.21 6.25
N LEU A 164 0.79 6.96 5.81
CA LEU A 164 0.80 8.41 5.83
C LEU A 164 0.25 8.87 7.18
N ASN A 165 1.13 9.42 8.00
CA ASN A 165 0.80 9.90 9.34
C ASN A 165 1.87 10.86 9.83
N HIS A 166 1.51 11.78 10.71
CA HIS A 166 2.47 12.50 11.54
C HIS A 166 3.16 11.55 12.52
N SER A 167 4.37 11.90 12.94
CA SER A 167 5.14 11.03 13.86
C SER A 167 4.35 10.74 15.14
N GLY A 168 4.15 9.47 15.45
CA GLY A 168 3.40 9.01 16.62
C GLY A 168 1.86 9.08 16.49
N ALA A 169 1.32 9.65 15.43
CA ALA A 169 -0.11 9.71 15.19
C ALA A 169 -0.63 8.44 14.46
N PRO A 170 -1.94 8.15 14.55
CA PRO A 170 -2.60 7.15 13.71
C PRO A 170 -2.45 7.44 12.22
N MET A 171 -2.74 6.45 11.38
CA MET A 171 -2.77 6.62 9.93
C MET A 171 -3.83 7.67 9.54
N MET A 172 -3.46 8.57 8.63
CA MET A 172 -4.36 9.61 8.10
C MET A 172 -5.53 8.97 7.35
N ILE A 173 -6.74 9.48 7.59
CA ILE A 173 -7.98 9.00 6.96
C ILE A 173 -8.77 10.13 6.28
N ASP A 174 -8.48 11.37 6.62
CA ASP A 174 -9.17 12.54 6.08
C ASP A 174 -8.62 12.92 4.69
N ASP A 175 -9.54 13.11 3.74
CA ASP A 175 -9.19 13.42 2.35
C ASP A 175 -8.64 14.85 2.21
N GLY A 176 -9.20 15.82 2.95
CA GLY A 176 -8.75 17.21 2.93
C GLY A 176 -7.34 17.35 3.50
N GLU A 177 -7.06 16.66 4.59
CA GLU A 177 -5.72 16.60 5.19
C GLU A 177 -4.71 15.99 4.21
N ALA A 178 -5.03 14.85 3.58
CA ALA A 178 -4.17 14.21 2.61
C ALA A 178 -3.91 15.10 1.38
N LEU A 179 -4.93 15.80 0.88
CA LEU A 179 -4.81 16.74 -0.25
C LEU A 179 -3.98 17.98 0.11
N SER A 180 -4.02 18.43 1.36
CA SER A 180 -3.21 19.59 1.79
C SER A 180 -1.71 19.34 1.66
N LEU A 181 -1.26 18.07 1.79
CA LEU A 181 0.14 17.67 1.68
C LEU A 181 0.73 17.80 0.26
N LEU A 182 -0.10 18.04 -0.76
CA LEU A 182 0.38 18.42 -2.10
C LEU A 182 1.20 19.72 -2.05
N LYS A 183 0.84 20.65 -1.17
CA LYS A 183 1.60 21.90 -0.94
C LYS A 183 2.90 21.67 -0.16
N GLU A 184 3.03 20.53 0.50
CA GLU A 184 4.20 20.16 1.32
C GLU A 184 5.19 19.25 0.55
N GLY A 185 4.90 18.94 -0.71
CA GLY A 185 5.82 18.22 -1.58
C GLY A 185 5.41 16.81 -1.98
N LEU A 186 4.12 16.43 -1.87
CA LEU A 186 3.60 15.28 -2.59
C LEU A 186 3.42 15.60 -4.08
N ASP A 187 3.64 14.59 -4.92
CA ASP A 187 3.47 14.72 -6.37
C ASP A 187 2.08 14.26 -6.84
N GLY A 188 1.27 13.71 -5.94
CA GLY A 188 -0.11 13.35 -6.23
C GLY A 188 -0.78 12.62 -5.07
N VAL A 189 -2.10 12.62 -5.11
CA VAL A 189 -2.97 11.87 -4.20
C VAL A 189 -3.94 11.04 -5.03
N LEU A 190 -3.87 9.71 -4.89
CA LEU A 190 -4.81 8.75 -5.48
C LEU A 190 -5.83 8.36 -4.41
N TRP A 191 -7.08 8.68 -4.62
CA TRP A 191 -8.10 8.57 -3.59
C TRP A 191 -9.48 8.20 -4.15
N HIS A 192 -10.46 8.02 -3.28
CA HIS A 192 -11.86 7.74 -3.61
C HIS A 192 -12.76 8.35 -2.54
N ARG A 193 -14.01 8.63 -2.88
CA ARG A 193 -14.99 9.31 -1.99
C ARG A 193 -15.57 8.43 -0.89
N ARG A 194 -15.15 7.17 -0.76
CA ARG A 194 -15.60 6.32 0.33
C ARG A 194 -14.86 6.72 1.61
N ASP A 195 -15.61 7.07 2.65
CA ASP A 195 -15.06 7.45 3.95
C ASP A 195 -14.38 6.26 4.64
N ILE A 196 -13.35 6.56 5.41
CA ILE A 196 -12.69 5.63 6.33
C ILE A 196 -13.10 6.05 7.74
N LEU A 197 -13.85 5.21 8.43
CA LEU A 197 -14.38 5.53 9.75
C LEU A 197 -13.35 5.35 10.87
N THR A 198 -12.41 4.42 10.70
CA THR A 198 -11.43 4.08 11.73
C THR A 198 -10.08 3.82 11.06
N PRO A 199 -9.02 4.52 11.50
CA PRO A 199 -7.68 4.25 11.00
C PRO A 199 -7.23 2.85 11.42
N LEU A 200 -6.58 2.13 10.50
CA LEU A 200 -6.15 0.77 10.75
C LEU A 200 -4.79 0.50 10.12
N ASP A 201 -3.76 0.46 10.94
CA ASP A 201 -2.39 0.16 10.52
C ASP A 201 -2.24 -1.27 9.98
N ASP A 202 -1.18 -1.48 9.19
CA ASP A 202 -0.79 -2.83 8.77
C ASP A 202 -0.18 -3.60 9.94
N SER A 203 -0.57 -4.87 10.08
CA SER A 203 0.10 -5.79 11.00
C SER A 203 1.49 -6.12 10.52
N VAL A 204 2.41 -6.28 11.47
CA VAL A 204 3.80 -6.65 11.20
C VAL A 204 4.13 -7.93 11.94
N VAL A 205 4.62 -8.93 11.22
CA VAL A 205 4.95 -10.24 11.78
C VAL A 205 6.32 -10.71 11.32
N GLN A 206 6.87 -11.64 12.07
CA GLN A 206 7.96 -12.51 11.62
C GLN A 206 7.60 -13.96 11.94
N VAL A 207 8.30 -14.92 11.30
CA VAL A 207 8.00 -16.35 11.43
C VAL A 207 9.27 -17.11 11.79
N PRO A 208 9.83 -16.90 13.01
CA PRO A 208 10.96 -17.70 13.48
C PRO A 208 10.50 -19.16 13.73
N ASP A 209 11.30 -20.12 13.28
CA ASP A 209 11.06 -21.55 13.51
C ASP A 209 9.63 -22.02 13.12
N GLY A 210 9.08 -21.42 12.06
CA GLY A 210 7.74 -21.74 11.55
C GLY A 210 6.57 -21.18 12.36
N LYS A 211 6.82 -20.42 13.44
CA LYS A 211 5.78 -19.85 14.31
C LYS A 211 5.60 -18.35 14.06
N ILE A 212 4.35 -17.91 13.91
CA ILE A 212 4.03 -16.48 13.74
C ILE A 212 4.28 -15.75 15.06
N GLN A 213 5.15 -14.76 15.00
CA GLN A 213 5.40 -13.81 16.08
C GLN A 213 4.92 -12.42 15.66
N MET A 214 3.99 -11.85 16.43
CA MET A 214 3.47 -10.51 16.22
C MET A 214 4.46 -9.45 16.70
N ILE A 215 4.82 -8.51 15.80
CA ILE A 215 5.59 -7.30 16.12
C ILE A 215 4.63 -6.12 16.29
N ARG A 216 3.63 -6.04 15.41
CA ARG A 216 2.48 -5.15 15.53
C ARG A 216 1.22 -5.92 15.18
N ARG A 217 0.22 -5.88 16.06
CA ARG A 217 -1.06 -6.51 15.87
C ARG A 217 -2.11 -5.44 15.51
N ALA A 218 -2.57 -5.44 14.27
CA ALA A 218 -3.51 -4.48 13.72
C ALA A 218 -4.39 -5.14 12.64
N ARG A 219 -4.45 -4.62 11.42
CA ARG A 219 -5.32 -5.09 10.34
C ARG A 219 -5.22 -6.61 10.13
N GLY A 220 -6.39 -7.26 10.10
CA GLY A 220 -6.53 -8.70 9.87
C GLY A 220 -6.36 -9.59 11.10
N TYR A 221 -5.95 -9.02 12.24
CA TYR A 221 -5.77 -9.73 13.51
C TYR A 221 -6.62 -9.13 14.64
N VAL A 222 -7.01 -7.87 14.53
CA VAL A 222 -7.96 -7.24 15.43
C VAL A 222 -9.36 -7.26 14.78
N PRO A 223 -10.46 -7.34 15.57
CA PRO A 223 -10.56 -7.37 17.04
C PRO A 223 -10.50 -8.76 17.68
N GLN A 224 -10.11 -9.81 16.95
CA GLN A 224 -10.07 -11.16 17.50
C GLN A 224 -9.25 -11.20 18.80
N PRO A 225 -9.68 -11.92 19.85
CA PRO A 225 -8.89 -12.08 21.07
C PRO A 225 -7.57 -12.82 20.80
N VAL A 226 -6.61 -12.69 21.73
CA VAL A 226 -5.32 -13.41 21.70
C VAL A 226 -5.47 -14.76 22.36
#